data_a4d269a792ad9b4982a6d8082078d67c
#
_entry.id   a4d269a792ad9b4982a6d8082078d67c
#
_cell.length_a   1.000
_cell.length_b   1.000
_cell.length_c   1.000
_cell.angle_alpha   90.00
_cell.angle_beta   90.00
_cell.angle_gamma   90.00
#
_symmetry.space_group_name_H-M   'P 1'
#
loop_
_entity.id
_entity.type
_entity.pdbx_description
1 polymer ?
#
loop_
_entity_poly.entity_id
_entity_poly.type
_entity_poly.pdbx_seq_one_letter_code
_entity_poly.pdbx_strand_id
1 'polypeptide(L)'
;YHLTTDLTDRAIEFIKDAKVIAPDKPFFMYFCPGATHAPHHAPQEWIEKYAGTFDMGYEQYRELVFDRQKQMNIFPAHAELTPLNPYTAEQSVDGKPWPPLDVVRPWDELSDEEKRLFARMAEVYAGFLSHTDHEIGRLLDFLEQSGQLENTIVVLVSDNGASAEGGPNGSVNESKFFN
;
A
#
# COMPACT_ATOMS: atom_id res chain seq x y z
N TYR A 1 -16.63 12.67 -3.79
CA TYR A 1 -15.70 12.36 -4.90
C TYR A 1 -14.49 11.60 -4.38
N HIS A 2 -14.14 10.52 -5.05
CA HIS A 2 -12.91 9.75 -4.78
C HIS A 2 -12.21 9.43 -6.11
N LEU A 3 -10.92 9.81 -6.22
CA LEU A 3 -10.17 9.72 -7.48
C LEU A 3 -10.08 8.28 -8.01
N THR A 4 -9.77 7.29 -7.15
CA THR A 4 -9.63 5.90 -7.59
C THR A 4 -10.92 5.35 -8.17
N THR A 5 -12.08 5.65 -7.53
CA THR A 5 -13.41 5.27 -8.02
C THR A 5 -13.71 5.92 -9.38
N ASP A 6 -13.45 7.23 -9.52
CA ASP A 6 -13.67 7.94 -10.79
C ASP A 6 -12.76 7.40 -11.91
N LEU A 7 -11.50 7.09 -11.61
CA LEU A 7 -10.59 6.46 -12.57
C LEU A 7 -11.12 5.12 -13.07
N THR A 8 -11.66 4.31 -12.17
CA THR A 8 -12.25 3.01 -12.53
C THR A 8 -13.49 3.19 -13.39
N ASP A 9 -14.38 4.11 -13.01
CA ASP A 9 -15.58 4.42 -13.80
C ASP A 9 -15.20 4.88 -15.21
N ARG A 10 -14.20 5.75 -15.35
CA ARG A 10 -13.69 6.20 -16.65
C ARG A 10 -13.02 5.10 -17.45
N ALA A 11 -12.24 4.22 -16.82
CA ALA A 11 -11.63 3.09 -17.49
C ALA A 11 -12.71 2.16 -18.09
N ILE A 12 -13.75 1.85 -17.34
CA ILE A 12 -14.89 1.06 -17.78
C ILE A 12 -15.60 1.75 -18.95
N GLU A 13 -15.87 3.05 -18.85
CA GLU A 13 -16.52 3.85 -19.89
C GLU A 13 -15.70 3.83 -21.19
N PHE A 14 -14.39 4.06 -21.13
CA PHE A 14 -13.51 4.04 -22.31
C PHE A 14 -13.48 2.68 -23.00
N ILE A 15 -13.45 1.58 -22.25
CA ILE A 15 -13.51 0.24 -22.86
C ILE A 15 -14.86 0.00 -23.52
N LYS A 16 -15.98 0.39 -22.87
CA LYS A 16 -17.33 0.32 -23.45
C LYS A 16 -17.39 1.03 -24.79
N ASP A 17 -16.99 2.30 -24.81
CA ASP A 17 -17.03 3.13 -26.01
C ASP A 17 -16.15 2.56 -27.13
N ALA A 18 -14.92 2.13 -26.79
CA ALA A 18 -14.01 1.52 -27.76
C ALA A 18 -14.62 0.24 -28.38
N LYS A 19 -15.29 -0.60 -27.60
CA LYS A 19 -15.90 -1.83 -28.05
C LYS A 19 -17.22 -1.62 -28.79
N VAL A 20 -17.96 -0.56 -28.49
CA VAL A 20 -19.15 -0.16 -29.30
C VAL A 20 -18.74 0.35 -30.69
N ILE A 21 -17.68 1.15 -30.77
CA ILE A 21 -17.21 1.74 -32.03
C ILE A 21 -16.51 0.70 -32.92
N ALA A 22 -15.68 -0.17 -32.31
CA ALA A 22 -14.87 -1.15 -33.04
C ALA A 22 -14.76 -2.47 -32.21
N PRO A 23 -15.81 -3.34 -32.29
CA PRO A 23 -15.92 -4.54 -31.46
C PRO A 23 -14.72 -5.49 -31.57
N ASP A 24 -14.19 -5.67 -32.76
CA ASP A 24 -13.11 -6.61 -33.06
C ASP A 24 -11.71 -6.02 -32.83
N LYS A 25 -11.62 -4.69 -32.60
CA LYS A 25 -10.33 -4.05 -32.41
C LYS A 25 -9.80 -4.30 -30.98
N PRO A 26 -8.54 -4.73 -30.82
CA PRO A 26 -7.96 -4.86 -29.49
C PRO A 26 -7.78 -3.46 -28.85
N PHE A 27 -7.76 -3.41 -27.52
CA PHE A 27 -7.44 -2.22 -26.75
C PHE A 27 -6.19 -2.44 -25.90
N PHE A 28 -5.56 -1.35 -25.52
CA PHE A 28 -4.53 -1.30 -24.50
C PHE A 28 -4.93 -0.28 -23.44
N MET A 29 -4.94 -0.71 -22.18
CA MET A 29 -5.26 0.15 -21.04
C MET A 29 -4.06 0.20 -20.09
N TYR A 30 -3.56 1.40 -19.81
CA TYR A 30 -2.60 1.66 -18.75
C TYR A 30 -3.36 2.33 -17.60
N PHE A 31 -3.73 1.54 -16.59
CA PHE A 31 -4.54 1.98 -15.46
C PHE A 31 -3.65 2.21 -14.25
N CYS A 32 -3.51 3.46 -13.80
CA CYS A 32 -2.58 3.88 -12.76
C CYS A 32 -3.31 4.55 -11.60
N PRO A 33 -3.87 3.78 -10.66
CA PRO A 33 -4.38 4.33 -9.42
C PRO A 33 -3.23 4.91 -8.57
N GLY A 34 -3.51 5.96 -7.79
CA GLY A 34 -2.49 6.62 -6.96
C GLY A 34 -2.12 5.88 -5.67
N ALA A 35 -2.76 4.75 -5.37
CA ALA A 35 -2.47 4.01 -4.14
C ALA A 35 -1.17 3.19 -4.30
N THR A 36 -0.33 3.15 -3.28
CA THR A 36 -0.56 3.76 -1.96
C THR A 36 0.34 4.97 -1.68
N HIS A 37 0.56 5.80 -2.69
CA HIS A 37 1.32 7.04 -2.54
C HIS A 37 0.53 8.08 -1.72
N ALA A 38 1.21 8.91 -0.96
CA ALA A 38 0.59 10.05 -0.30
C ALA A 38 0.02 11.05 -1.34
N PRO A 39 -1.08 11.77 -1.01
CA PRO A 39 -1.85 11.72 0.24
C PRO A 39 -2.75 10.49 0.31
N HIS A 40 -2.81 9.85 1.48
CA HIS A 40 -3.60 8.63 1.70
C HIS A 40 -5.09 8.96 1.86
N HIS A 41 -5.77 9.18 0.76
CA HIS A 41 -7.21 9.45 0.72
C HIS A 41 -7.99 8.14 0.59
N ALA A 42 -8.36 7.53 1.72
CA ALA A 42 -9.21 6.36 1.75
C ALA A 42 -10.61 6.72 2.26
N PRO A 43 -11.68 6.11 1.72
CA PRO A 43 -13.01 6.27 2.29
C PRO A 43 -13.07 5.71 3.72
N GLN A 44 -13.82 6.39 4.59
CA GLN A 44 -13.88 6.08 6.01
C GLN A 44 -14.24 4.61 6.28
N GLU A 45 -15.23 4.07 5.56
CA GLU A 45 -15.69 2.68 5.71
C GLU A 45 -14.60 1.65 5.38
N TRP A 46 -13.62 2.00 4.55
CA TRP A 46 -12.48 1.13 4.24
C TRP A 46 -11.44 1.15 5.34
N ILE A 47 -11.21 2.32 5.94
CA ILE A 47 -10.29 2.47 7.07
C ILE A 47 -10.83 1.72 8.29
N GLU A 48 -12.14 1.83 8.56
CA GLU A 48 -12.79 1.20 9.72
C GLU A 48 -12.78 -0.35 9.67
N LYS A 49 -12.58 -0.96 8.50
CA LYS A 49 -12.36 -2.41 8.38
C LYS A 49 -11.10 -2.88 9.13
N TYR A 50 -10.16 -1.98 9.35
CA TYR A 50 -8.87 -2.25 9.98
C TYR A 50 -8.76 -1.71 11.40
N ALA A 51 -9.85 -1.17 11.98
CA ALA A 51 -9.84 -0.61 13.33
C ALA A 51 -9.28 -1.61 14.34
N GLY A 52 -8.24 -1.22 15.07
CA GLY A 52 -7.57 -2.04 16.07
C GLY A 52 -6.65 -3.15 15.54
N THR A 53 -6.59 -3.36 14.22
CA THR A 53 -5.78 -4.43 13.62
C THR A 53 -4.28 -4.28 13.90
N PHE A 54 -3.80 -3.04 14.04
CA PHE A 54 -2.38 -2.73 14.21
C PHE A 54 -2.00 -2.34 15.64
N ASP A 55 -2.89 -2.50 16.61
CA ASP A 55 -2.63 -2.20 18.02
C ASP A 55 -1.54 -3.08 18.63
N MET A 56 -1.28 -4.23 18.00
CA MET A 56 -0.18 -5.14 18.39
C MET A 56 1.22 -4.55 18.16
N GLY A 57 1.34 -3.48 17.37
CA GLY A 57 2.60 -2.87 17.01
C GLY A 57 3.30 -3.50 15.80
N TYR A 58 4.27 -2.75 15.26
CA TYR A 58 4.90 -3.12 13.99
C TYR A 58 5.87 -4.29 14.11
N GLU A 59 6.51 -4.54 15.24
CA GLU A 59 7.36 -5.72 15.41
C GLU A 59 6.54 -6.99 15.33
N GLN A 60 5.48 -7.12 16.13
CA GLN A 60 4.61 -8.28 16.13
C GLN A 60 3.90 -8.44 14.78
N TYR A 61 3.48 -7.34 14.17
CA TYR A 61 2.87 -7.37 12.83
C TYR A 61 3.85 -7.89 11.78
N ARG A 62 5.12 -7.46 11.80
CA ARG A 62 6.17 -7.94 10.89
C ARG A 62 6.39 -9.45 11.01
N GLU A 63 6.48 -9.97 12.23
CA GLU A 63 6.63 -11.40 12.49
C GLU A 63 5.45 -12.20 11.92
N LEU A 64 4.22 -11.75 12.21
CA LEU A 64 2.99 -12.38 11.73
C LEU A 64 2.92 -12.40 10.20
N VAL A 65 3.25 -11.29 9.55
CA VAL A 65 3.24 -11.19 8.08
C VAL A 65 4.33 -12.07 7.48
N PHE A 66 5.54 -12.06 8.05
CA PHE A 66 6.66 -12.85 7.57
C PHE A 66 6.38 -14.37 7.66
N ASP A 67 5.80 -14.83 8.77
CA ASP A 67 5.40 -16.23 8.93
C ASP A 67 4.33 -16.64 7.91
N ARG A 68 3.35 -15.78 7.65
CA ARG A 68 2.35 -16.00 6.60
C ARG A 68 2.96 -16.06 5.21
N GLN A 69 3.92 -15.18 4.90
CA GLN A 69 4.63 -15.18 3.62
C GLN A 69 5.47 -16.45 3.42
N LYS A 70 6.07 -17.01 4.48
CA LYS A 70 6.71 -18.34 4.42
C LYS A 70 5.70 -19.45 4.14
N GLN A 71 4.55 -19.45 4.83
CA GLN A 71 3.48 -20.43 4.62
C GLN A 71 2.93 -20.39 3.17
N MET A 72 2.90 -19.22 2.58
CA MET A 72 2.49 -19.01 1.18
C MET A 72 3.61 -19.29 0.17
N ASN A 73 4.81 -19.69 0.61
CA ASN A 73 6.01 -19.89 -0.21
C ASN A 73 6.46 -18.63 -0.98
N ILE A 74 6.14 -17.43 -0.49
CA ILE A 74 6.67 -16.16 -1.00
C ILE A 74 8.13 -16.01 -0.61
N PHE A 75 8.47 -16.40 0.64
CA PHE A 75 9.84 -16.51 1.11
C PHE A 75 10.23 -17.97 1.36
N PRO A 76 11.50 -18.34 1.10
CA PRO A 76 12.00 -19.67 1.46
C PRO A 76 11.96 -19.89 2.98
N ALA A 77 11.78 -21.14 3.40
CA ALA A 77 11.64 -21.49 4.83
C ALA A 77 12.83 -21.05 5.71
N HIS A 78 14.02 -20.97 5.12
CA HIS A 78 15.26 -20.56 5.80
C HIS A 78 15.48 -19.04 5.82
N ALA A 79 14.59 -18.24 5.19
CA ALA A 79 14.71 -16.79 5.26
C ALA A 79 14.55 -16.30 6.71
N GLU A 80 15.33 -15.30 7.06
CA GLU A 80 15.31 -14.66 8.38
C GLU A 80 14.75 -13.24 8.25
N LEU A 81 14.00 -12.82 9.28
CA LEU A 81 13.50 -11.47 9.36
C LEU A 81 14.65 -10.53 9.72
N THR A 82 14.81 -9.45 8.94
CA THR A 82 15.84 -8.44 9.23
C THR A 82 15.56 -7.77 10.60
N PRO A 83 16.59 -7.35 11.35
CA PRO A 83 16.40 -6.54 12.55
C PRO A 83 15.67 -5.23 12.23
N LEU A 84 15.11 -4.58 13.27
CA LEU A 84 14.30 -3.38 13.11
C LEU A 84 15.08 -2.21 12.48
N ASN A 85 16.34 -2.05 12.89
CA ASN A 85 17.25 -1.02 12.38
C ASN A 85 18.57 -1.67 11.95
N PRO A 86 18.63 -2.35 10.78
CA PRO A 86 19.76 -3.19 10.41
C PRO A 86 21.11 -2.44 10.29
N TYR A 87 21.09 -1.14 10.06
CA TYR A 87 22.27 -0.33 9.85
C TYR A 87 22.65 0.57 11.03
N THR A 88 21.97 0.48 12.17
CA THR A 88 22.25 1.34 13.33
C THR A 88 23.55 1.01 14.04
N ALA A 89 24.15 -0.17 13.80
CA ALA A 89 25.50 -0.48 14.25
C ALA A 89 26.58 0.29 13.48
N GLU A 90 26.25 0.81 12.30
CA GLU A 90 27.14 1.65 11.51
C GLU A 90 27.06 3.08 12.03
N GLN A 91 28.22 3.71 12.17
CA GLN A 91 28.24 5.13 12.55
C GLN A 91 27.80 6.00 11.37
N SER A 92 27.10 7.09 11.65
CA SER A 92 26.81 8.10 10.64
C SER A 92 28.11 8.71 10.09
N VAL A 93 28.01 9.44 8.97
CA VAL A 93 29.18 10.01 8.24
C VAL A 93 30.09 10.87 9.17
N ASP A 94 29.56 11.47 10.21
CA ASP A 94 30.30 12.27 11.20
C ASP A 94 30.77 11.45 12.42
N GLY A 95 30.58 10.12 12.39
CA GLY A 95 31.01 9.22 13.49
C GLY A 95 30.12 9.29 14.74
N LYS A 96 28.96 9.95 14.67
CA LYS A 96 28.02 10.03 15.77
C LYS A 96 26.89 8.97 15.63
N PRO A 97 26.18 8.64 16.72
CA PRO A 97 24.97 7.84 16.63
C PRO A 97 23.96 8.47 15.68
N TRP A 98 23.17 7.64 15.00
CA TRP A 98 22.05 8.11 14.20
C TRP A 98 21.07 8.93 15.03
N PRO A 99 20.54 10.06 14.51
CA PRO A 99 19.52 10.83 15.21
C PRO A 99 18.30 9.95 15.54
N PRO A 100 17.62 10.16 16.69
CA PRO A 100 16.44 9.39 17.06
C PRO A 100 15.31 9.43 16.03
N LEU A 101 15.25 10.46 15.18
CA LEU A 101 14.28 10.59 14.10
C LEU A 101 14.59 9.69 12.88
N ASP A 102 15.83 9.21 12.78
CA ASP A 102 16.27 8.36 11.66
C ASP A 102 16.24 6.86 12.00
N VAL A 103 15.73 6.51 13.19
CA VAL A 103 15.61 5.13 13.64
C VAL A 103 14.17 4.84 14.08
N VAL A 104 13.73 3.62 13.83
CA VAL A 104 12.45 3.12 14.35
C VAL A 104 12.67 2.74 15.81
N ARG A 105 11.92 3.35 16.71
CA ARG A 105 11.93 3.01 18.13
C ARG A 105 11.12 1.72 18.37
N PRO A 106 11.50 0.87 19.34
CA PRO A 106 10.69 -0.26 19.75
C PRO A 106 9.27 0.18 20.11
N TRP A 107 8.27 -0.60 19.71
CA TRP A 107 6.86 -0.26 19.96
C TRP A 107 6.56 -0.02 21.44
N ASP A 108 7.16 -0.82 22.32
CA ASP A 108 6.94 -0.73 23.76
C ASP A 108 7.49 0.57 24.38
N GLU A 109 8.46 1.23 23.71
CA GLU A 109 9.04 2.51 24.15
C GLU A 109 8.23 3.72 23.71
N LEU A 110 7.20 3.53 22.88
CA LEU A 110 6.34 4.60 22.41
C LEU A 110 5.32 5.00 23.49
N SER A 111 4.94 6.28 23.50
CA SER A 111 3.81 6.75 24.30
C SER A 111 2.48 6.20 23.76
N ASP A 112 1.44 6.22 24.56
CA ASP A 112 0.11 5.78 24.15
C ASP A 112 -0.43 6.61 22.98
N GLU A 113 -0.07 7.90 22.89
CA GLU A 113 -0.43 8.79 21.80
C GLU A 113 0.25 8.38 20.50
N GLU A 114 1.55 8.07 20.56
CA GLU A 114 2.32 7.60 19.41
C GLU A 114 1.82 6.25 18.91
N LYS A 115 1.54 5.32 19.82
CA LYS A 115 0.95 4.01 19.47
C LYS A 115 -0.38 4.17 18.73
N ARG A 116 -1.28 5.00 19.27
CA ARG A 116 -2.57 5.29 18.60
C ARG A 116 -2.38 5.95 17.23
N LEU A 117 -1.46 6.89 17.11
CA LEU A 117 -1.16 7.55 15.85
C LEU A 117 -0.64 6.56 14.80
N PHE A 118 0.37 5.77 15.15
CA PHE A 118 1.01 4.86 14.20
C PHE A 118 0.07 3.71 13.82
N ALA A 119 -0.71 3.17 14.76
CA ALA A 119 -1.76 2.20 14.43
C ALA A 119 -2.78 2.79 13.45
N ARG A 120 -3.24 4.04 13.70
CA ARG A 120 -4.18 4.72 12.79
C ARG A 120 -3.58 4.98 11.41
N MET A 121 -2.32 5.35 11.31
CA MET A 121 -1.64 5.53 10.01
C MET A 121 -1.61 4.21 9.24
N ALA A 122 -1.33 3.08 9.90
CA ALA A 122 -1.36 1.76 9.28
C ALA A 122 -2.78 1.35 8.82
N GLU A 123 -3.82 1.65 9.62
CA GLU A 123 -5.23 1.44 9.24
C GLU A 123 -5.61 2.23 7.98
N VAL A 124 -5.19 3.49 7.90
CA VAL A 124 -5.45 4.35 6.72
C VAL A 124 -4.76 3.78 5.48
N TYR A 125 -3.50 3.37 5.61
CA TYR A 125 -2.75 2.74 4.52
C TYR A 125 -3.45 1.45 4.03
N ALA A 126 -3.81 0.56 4.95
CA ALA A 126 -4.49 -0.70 4.65
C ALA A 126 -5.87 -0.47 4.02
N GLY A 127 -6.62 0.50 4.53
CA GLY A 127 -7.91 0.90 3.97
C GLY A 127 -7.78 1.45 2.55
N PHE A 128 -6.75 2.25 2.29
CA PHE A 128 -6.47 2.79 0.96
C PHE A 128 -6.12 1.70 -0.04
N LEU A 129 -5.23 0.78 0.34
CA LEU A 129 -4.87 -0.37 -0.50
C LEU A 129 -6.08 -1.25 -0.82
N SER A 130 -6.87 -1.60 0.19
CA SER A 130 -8.05 -2.45 0.01
C SER A 130 -9.16 -1.81 -0.81
N HIS A 131 -9.33 -0.49 -0.70
CA HIS A 131 -10.25 0.25 -1.56
C HIS A 131 -9.78 0.19 -3.03
N THR A 132 -8.48 0.37 -3.26
CA THR A 132 -7.92 0.30 -4.61
C THR A 132 -8.04 -1.10 -5.20
N ASP A 133 -7.77 -2.15 -4.42
CA ASP A 133 -7.97 -3.54 -4.82
C ASP A 133 -9.43 -3.81 -5.22
N HIS A 134 -10.39 -3.32 -4.45
CA HIS A 134 -11.81 -3.38 -4.80
C HIS A 134 -12.12 -2.69 -6.13
N GLU A 135 -11.57 -1.51 -6.36
CA GLU A 135 -11.80 -0.76 -7.59
C GLU A 135 -11.17 -1.46 -8.82
N ILE A 136 -10.01 -2.09 -8.65
CA ILE A 136 -9.42 -2.98 -9.68
C ILE A 136 -10.35 -4.17 -9.92
N GLY A 137 -10.90 -4.77 -8.87
CA GLY A 137 -11.89 -5.85 -8.97
C GLY A 137 -13.10 -5.44 -9.81
N ARG A 138 -13.65 -4.25 -9.62
CA ARG A 138 -14.75 -3.71 -10.45
C ARG A 138 -14.41 -3.65 -11.94
N LEU A 139 -13.18 -3.27 -12.28
CA LEU A 139 -12.74 -3.27 -13.68
C LEU A 139 -12.64 -4.69 -14.25
N LEU A 140 -12.11 -5.64 -13.46
CA LEU A 140 -12.03 -7.05 -13.87
C LEU A 140 -13.42 -7.69 -14.01
N ASP A 141 -14.33 -7.42 -13.08
CA ASP A 141 -15.73 -7.87 -13.15
C ASP A 141 -16.43 -7.37 -14.43
N PHE A 142 -16.16 -6.11 -14.80
CA PHE A 142 -16.67 -5.57 -16.05
C PHE A 142 -16.09 -6.29 -17.27
N LEU A 143 -14.81 -6.59 -17.30
CA LEU A 143 -14.18 -7.35 -18.40
C LEU A 143 -14.77 -8.76 -18.51
N GLU A 144 -15.02 -9.41 -17.38
CA GLU A 144 -15.66 -10.72 -17.33
C GLU A 144 -17.10 -10.66 -17.87
N GLN A 145 -17.94 -9.76 -17.33
CA GLN A 145 -19.34 -9.59 -17.73
C GLN A 145 -19.51 -9.21 -19.20
N SER A 146 -18.54 -8.48 -19.76
CA SER A 146 -18.52 -8.11 -21.18
C SER A 146 -17.90 -9.18 -22.08
N GLY A 147 -17.45 -10.33 -21.54
CA GLY A 147 -16.81 -11.41 -22.29
C GLY A 147 -15.43 -11.06 -22.83
N GLN A 148 -14.77 -10.03 -22.27
CA GLN A 148 -13.45 -9.59 -22.71
C GLN A 148 -12.31 -10.24 -21.92
N LEU A 149 -12.56 -10.70 -20.70
CA LEU A 149 -11.50 -11.12 -19.76
C LEU A 149 -10.71 -12.33 -20.29
N GLU A 150 -11.36 -13.32 -20.89
CA GLU A 150 -10.69 -14.53 -21.39
C GLU A 150 -9.69 -14.24 -22.53
N ASN A 151 -9.85 -13.10 -23.23
CA ASN A 151 -8.95 -12.68 -24.31
C ASN A 151 -8.17 -11.41 -23.93
N THR A 152 -7.96 -11.17 -22.64
CA THR A 152 -7.23 -10.02 -22.11
C THR A 152 -6.10 -10.47 -21.21
N ILE A 153 -4.88 -10.00 -21.50
CA ILE A 153 -3.75 -10.17 -20.58
C ILE A 153 -3.83 -9.06 -19.55
N VAL A 154 -3.96 -9.44 -18.29
CA VAL A 154 -3.92 -8.52 -17.14
C VAL A 154 -2.56 -8.61 -16.48
N VAL A 155 -1.86 -7.47 -16.38
CA VAL A 155 -0.58 -7.36 -15.68
C VAL A 155 -0.77 -6.42 -14.51
N LEU A 156 -0.64 -6.94 -13.28
CA LEU A 156 -0.68 -6.16 -12.05
C LEU A 156 0.73 -6.08 -11.46
N VAL A 157 1.21 -4.86 -11.29
CA VAL A 157 2.53 -4.62 -10.72
C VAL A 157 2.49 -3.46 -9.72
N SER A 158 3.37 -3.52 -8.72
CA SER A 158 3.79 -2.35 -7.95
C SER A 158 5.08 -1.84 -8.57
N ASP A 159 5.18 -0.54 -8.82
CA ASP A 159 6.37 0.08 -9.44
C ASP A 159 7.57 0.12 -8.49
N ASN A 160 7.30 0.14 -7.18
CA ASN A 160 8.30 0.08 -6.10
C ASN A 160 7.69 -0.53 -4.84
N GLY A 161 8.54 -0.71 -3.83
CA GLY A 161 8.13 -1.08 -2.48
C GLY A 161 7.69 0.13 -1.65
N ALA A 162 7.57 -0.07 -0.33
CA ALA A 162 7.26 1.02 0.59
C ALA A 162 8.30 2.14 0.50
N SER A 163 7.81 3.38 0.36
CA SER A 163 8.66 4.57 0.30
C SER A 163 9.18 4.95 1.69
N ALA A 164 10.41 5.45 1.74
CA ALA A 164 11.04 6.01 2.93
C ALA A 164 10.85 7.53 3.06
N GLU A 165 10.09 8.15 2.17
CA GLU A 165 9.95 9.62 2.11
C GLU A 165 9.33 10.23 3.37
N GLY A 166 8.46 9.47 4.07
CA GLY A 166 7.92 9.87 5.36
C GLY A 166 8.87 9.66 6.55
N GLY A 167 10.10 9.17 6.31
CA GLY A 167 11.03 8.74 7.35
C GLY A 167 10.61 7.45 8.04
N PRO A 168 11.37 6.95 9.02
CA PRO A 168 11.14 5.66 9.65
C PRO A 168 9.81 5.59 10.44
N ASN A 169 9.27 6.72 10.87
CA ASN A 169 8.03 6.79 11.64
C ASN A 169 6.81 7.21 10.79
N GLY A 170 6.99 7.38 9.49
CA GLY A 170 5.97 7.86 8.58
C GLY A 170 5.67 9.36 8.74
N SER A 171 4.72 9.85 7.95
CA SER A 171 4.30 11.25 7.99
C SER A 171 2.79 11.40 7.85
N VAL A 172 2.21 12.31 8.62
CA VAL A 172 0.79 12.70 8.47
C VAL A 172 0.60 13.76 7.38
N ASN A 173 1.68 14.40 6.95
CA ASN A 173 1.69 15.40 5.90
C ASN A 173 3.05 15.43 5.20
N GLU A 174 3.17 14.73 4.10
CA GLU A 174 4.38 14.64 3.30
C GLU A 174 4.88 16.01 2.84
N SER A 175 3.98 16.89 2.43
CA SER A 175 4.33 18.26 1.97
C SER A 175 5.03 19.08 3.02
N LYS A 176 4.93 18.75 4.29
CA LYS A 176 5.65 19.42 5.39
C LYS A 176 7.18 19.28 5.27
N PHE A 177 7.67 18.24 4.62
CA PHE A 177 9.09 17.99 4.44
C PHE A 177 9.69 18.71 3.22
N PHE A 178 8.85 19.22 2.33
CA PHE A 178 9.24 19.87 1.08
C PHE A 178 9.00 21.38 1.05
N ASN A 179 8.47 21.96 2.14
CA ASN A 179 8.19 23.40 2.28
C ASN A 179 9.08 24.07 3.32
#